data_8d314b0948d7be453174b033883bbc7c
#
_entry.id   8d314b0948d7be453174b033883bbc7c
#
_cell.length_a   1.000
_cell.length_b   1.000
_cell.length_c   1.000
_cell.angle_alpha   90.00
_cell.angle_beta   90.00
_cell.angle_gamma   90.00
#
_symmetry.space_group_name_H-M   'P 1'
#
loop_
_entity.id
_entity.type
_entity.pdbx_description
1 polymer ?
#
loop_
_entity_poly.entity_id
_entity_poly.type
_entity_poly.pdbx_seq_one_letter_code
_entity_poly.pdbx_strand_id
1 'polypeptide(L)'
;MANALDAVDWEDLRRQARHLENEIDAKLVAFSKLGVNTGAKLVNSDEVPLLDEEHVFENMASEIETLLAKLFSINEKMSKLQPNGAAMLHTMQRHKDILKDYKLEFNKIRNNFAARRDREDLLGSVRKEIDNYKNVSGLNR
;
A
#
# COMPACT_ATOMS: atom_id res chain seq x y z
N MET A 1 -35.16 -8.10 17.48
CA MET A 1 -35.54 -8.78 16.22
C MET A 1 -34.73 -8.26 15.07
N ALA A 2 -33.94 -9.11 14.46
CA ALA A 2 -33.30 -8.73 13.20
C ALA A 2 -34.37 -8.62 12.14
N ASN A 3 -34.62 -7.44 11.63
CA ASN A 3 -35.47 -7.22 10.50
C ASN A 3 -34.91 -7.93 9.27
N ALA A 4 -35.78 -8.36 8.36
CA ALA A 4 -35.36 -8.89 7.06
C ALA A 4 -34.46 -7.87 6.33
N LEU A 5 -34.68 -6.58 6.55
CA LEU A 5 -33.87 -5.50 6.03
C LEU A 5 -32.44 -5.50 6.60
N ASP A 6 -32.29 -5.81 7.90
CA ASP A 6 -30.98 -5.88 8.55
C ASP A 6 -30.17 -7.08 8.04
N ALA A 7 -30.83 -8.21 7.77
CA ALA A 7 -30.19 -9.39 7.20
C ALA A 7 -29.72 -9.14 5.75
N VAL A 8 -30.51 -8.41 4.95
CA VAL A 8 -30.17 -8.02 3.58
C VAL A 8 -29.01 -7.04 3.61
N ASP A 9 -29.07 -6.06 4.53
CA ASP A 9 -27.99 -5.06 4.69
C ASP A 9 -26.67 -5.70 5.12
N TRP A 10 -26.75 -6.69 6.02
CA TRP A 10 -25.57 -7.44 6.46
C TRP A 10 -24.91 -8.18 5.29
N GLU A 11 -25.70 -8.91 4.49
CA GLU A 11 -25.19 -9.61 3.31
C GLU A 11 -24.62 -8.66 2.26
N ASP A 12 -25.27 -7.54 2.04
CA ASP A 12 -24.79 -6.51 1.12
C ASP A 12 -23.45 -5.92 1.59
N LEU A 13 -23.35 -5.57 2.86
CA LEU A 13 -22.12 -5.06 3.46
C LEU A 13 -21.00 -6.10 3.39
N ARG A 14 -21.32 -7.36 3.64
CA ARG A 14 -20.36 -8.46 3.55
C ARG A 14 -19.81 -8.60 2.13
N ARG A 15 -20.68 -8.49 1.12
CA ARG A 15 -20.28 -8.52 -0.28
C ARG A 15 -19.39 -7.33 -0.64
N GLN A 16 -19.76 -6.14 -0.18
CA GLN A 16 -18.95 -4.94 -0.39
C GLN A 16 -17.58 -5.07 0.26
N ALA A 17 -17.53 -5.57 1.49
CA ALA A 17 -16.28 -5.82 2.19
C ALA A 17 -15.38 -6.79 1.42
N ARG A 18 -15.95 -7.89 0.94
CA ARG A 18 -15.22 -8.88 0.18
C ARG A 18 -14.70 -8.33 -1.15
N HIS A 19 -15.51 -7.54 -1.83
CA HIS A 19 -15.11 -6.89 -3.07
C HIS A 19 -13.94 -5.92 -2.83
N LEU A 20 -14.02 -5.12 -1.78
CA LEU A 20 -12.94 -4.21 -1.39
C LEU A 20 -11.67 -4.96 -1.00
N GLU A 21 -11.81 -6.06 -0.25
CA GLU A 21 -10.68 -6.90 0.15
C GLU A 21 -9.96 -7.47 -1.07
N ASN A 22 -10.70 -7.96 -2.05
CA ASN A 22 -10.12 -8.48 -3.28
C ASN A 22 -9.40 -7.38 -4.06
N GLU A 23 -9.99 -6.20 -4.13
CA GLU A 23 -9.40 -5.04 -4.81
C GLU A 23 -8.13 -4.56 -4.10
N ILE A 24 -8.16 -4.48 -2.77
CA ILE A 24 -6.99 -4.11 -1.97
C ILE A 24 -5.87 -5.14 -2.16
N ASP A 25 -6.22 -6.42 -2.12
CA ASP A 25 -5.25 -7.49 -2.28
C ASP A 25 -4.52 -7.39 -3.62
N ALA A 26 -5.27 -7.20 -4.71
CA ALA A 26 -4.70 -7.02 -6.04
C ALA A 26 -3.80 -5.78 -6.12
N LYS A 27 -4.24 -4.68 -5.51
CA LYS A 27 -3.45 -3.44 -5.51
C LYS A 27 -2.21 -3.53 -4.63
N LEU A 28 -2.28 -4.25 -3.52
CA LEU A 28 -1.11 -4.49 -2.66
C LEU A 28 -0.06 -5.33 -3.37
N VAL A 29 -0.49 -6.33 -4.14
CA VAL A 29 0.42 -7.14 -4.96
C VAL A 29 1.13 -6.26 -5.99
N ALA A 30 0.38 -5.43 -6.71
CA ALA A 30 0.95 -4.50 -7.70
C ALA A 30 1.87 -3.47 -7.04
N PHE A 31 1.49 -2.96 -5.90
CA PHE A 31 2.26 -2.00 -5.11
C PHE A 31 3.59 -2.59 -4.63
N SER A 32 3.54 -3.84 -4.15
CA SER A 32 4.73 -4.58 -3.74
C SER A 32 5.69 -4.79 -4.91
N LYS A 33 5.16 -5.15 -6.08
CA LYS A 33 5.97 -5.34 -7.30
C LYS A 33 6.63 -4.04 -7.75
N LEU A 34 5.92 -2.93 -7.65
CA LEU A 34 6.47 -1.62 -7.99
C LEU A 34 7.68 -1.30 -7.10
N GLY A 35 7.57 -1.56 -5.81
CA GLY A 35 8.66 -1.36 -4.86
C GLY A 35 9.89 -2.21 -5.15
N VAL A 36 9.69 -3.43 -5.63
CA VAL A 36 10.80 -4.35 -6.01
C VAL A 36 11.37 -3.98 -7.37
N ASN A 37 10.50 -3.67 -8.35
CA ASN A 37 10.91 -3.37 -9.73
C ASN A 37 11.63 -2.04 -9.86
N THR A 38 11.47 -1.11 -8.93
CA THR A 38 12.16 0.17 -8.94
C THR A 38 13.68 -0.01 -8.97
N GLY A 39 14.21 -0.98 -8.23
CA GLY A 39 15.63 -1.31 -8.24
C GLY A 39 16.12 -1.90 -9.55
N ALA A 40 15.30 -2.71 -10.23
CA ALA A 40 15.65 -3.36 -11.49
C ALA A 40 15.55 -2.40 -12.69
N LYS A 41 14.57 -1.51 -12.68
CA LYS A 41 14.37 -0.53 -13.77
C LYS A 41 15.43 0.56 -13.80
N LEU A 42 16.00 0.92 -12.67
CA LEU A 42 17.07 1.92 -12.58
C LEU A 42 18.33 1.48 -13.31
N VAL A 43 18.54 0.18 -13.48
CA VAL A 43 19.69 -0.36 -14.20
C VAL A 43 19.48 -0.34 -15.71
N ASN A 44 18.22 -0.40 -16.18
CA ASN A 44 17.88 -0.65 -17.58
C ASN A 44 17.20 0.51 -18.32
N SER A 45 16.81 1.58 -17.64
CA SER A 45 16.13 2.69 -18.34
C SER A 45 16.61 4.04 -17.84
N ASP A 46 17.46 4.63 -18.66
CA ASP A 46 17.81 6.05 -18.57
C ASP A 46 16.60 6.96 -18.89
N GLU A 47 15.45 6.39 -19.26
CA GLU A 47 14.33 7.14 -19.83
C GLU A 47 13.18 7.43 -18.87
N VAL A 48 13.11 6.77 -17.69
CA VAL A 48 12.06 7.05 -16.71
C VAL A 48 12.64 7.91 -15.59
N PRO A 49 12.23 9.17 -15.47
CA PRO A 49 12.69 10.00 -14.37
C PRO A 49 12.26 9.41 -13.04
N LEU A 50 13.13 9.44 -12.05
CA LEU A 50 12.86 9.04 -10.66
C LEU A 50 11.58 9.67 -10.11
N LEU A 51 11.26 10.88 -10.56
CA LEU A 51 10.06 11.62 -10.20
C LEU A 51 8.77 10.91 -10.63
N ASP A 52 8.76 10.25 -11.80
CA ASP A 52 7.59 9.54 -12.29
C ASP A 52 7.32 8.26 -11.49
N GLU A 53 8.37 7.58 -11.08
CA GLU A 53 8.24 6.39 -10.23
C GLU A 53 7.69 6.76 -8.85
N GLU A 54 8.14 7.86 -8.27
CA GLU A 54 7.62 8.40 -7.03
C GLU A 54 6.14 8.78 -7.15
N HIS A 55 5.77 9.45 -8.24
CA HIS A 55 4.38 9.81 -8.50
C HIS A 55 3.49 8.59 -8.66
N VAL A 56 3.93 7.58 -9.39
CA VAL A 56 3.19 6.33 -9.54
C VAL A 56 3.03 5.64 -8.18
N PHE A 57 4.10 5.58 -7.40
CA PHE A 57 4.07 4.99 -6.06
C PHE A 57 3.11 5.74 -5.14
N GLU A 58 3.19 7.06 -5.10
CA GLU A 58 2.31 7.90 -4.28
C GLU A 58 0.85 7.80 -4.71
N ASN A 59 0.58 7.75 -6.01
CA ASN A 59 -0.78 7.57 -6.53
C ASN A 59 -1.35 6.22 -6.12
N MET A 60 -0.57 5.15 -6.23
CA MET A 60 -0.99 3.82 -5.80
C MET A 60 -1.22 3.79 -4.28
N ALA A 61 -0.34 4.40 -3.51
CA ALA A 61 -0.48 4.50 -2.07
C ALA A 61 -1.79 5.22 -1.70
N SER A 62 -2.08 6.32 -2.35
CA SER A 62 -3.31 7.09 -2.13
C SER A 62 -4.55 6.28 -2.46
N GLU A 63 -4.53 5.53 -3.56
CA GLU A 63 -5.64 4.64 -3.93
C GLU A 63 -5.87 3.56 -2.87
N ILE A 64 -4.80 2.93 -2.41
CA ILE A 64 -4.89 1.89 -1.37
C ILE A 64 -5.40 2.48 -0.06
N GLU A 65 -4.92 3.65 0.34
CA GLU A 65 -5.41 4.34 1.54
C GLU A 65 -6.92 4.61 1.46
N THR A 66 -7.40 5.04 0.30
CA THR A 66 -8.82 5.26 0.06
C THR A 66 -9.62 3.96 0.20
N LEU A 67 -9.12 2.87 -0.36
CA LEU A 67 -9.77 1.57 -0.27
C LEU A 67 -9.78 1.03 1.16
N LEU A 68 -8.68 1.21 1.90
CA LEU A 68 -8.59 0.83 3.30
C LEU A 68 -9.60 1.61 4.15
N ALA A 69 -9.74 2.91 3.88
CA ALA A 69 -10.74 3.75 4.57
C ALA A 69 -12.17 3.29 4.27
N LYS A 70 -12.45 2.93 3.02
CA LYS A 70 -13.76 2.39 2.63
C LYS A 70 -14.05 1.08 3.33
N LEU A 71 -13.07 0.18 3.38
CA LEU A 71 -13.23 -1.11 4.07
C LEU A 71 -13.47 -0.90 5.56
N PHE A 72 -12.73 0.00 6.19
CA PHE A 72 -12.95 0.37 7.59
C PHE A 72 -14.38 0.85 7.81
N SER A 73 -14.88 1.73 6.94
CA SER A 73 -16.25 2.25 7.01
C SER A 73 -17.29 1.12 6.89
N ILE A 74 -17.10 0.19 5.96
CA ILE A 74 -17.99 -0.96 5.80
C ILE A 74 -17.97 -1.84 7.04
N ASN A 75 -16.79 -2.11 7.61
CA ASN A 75 -16.65 -2.91 8.83
C ASN A 75 -17.36 -2.23 10.02
N GLU A 76 -17.27 -0.91 10.12
CA GLU A 76 -17.98 -0.15 11.15
C GLU A 76 -19.50 -0.25 10.99
N LYS A 77 -20.00 -0.17 9.76
CA LYS A 77 -21.42 -0.35 9.48
C LYS A 77 -21.89 -1.76 9.85
N MET A 78 -21.08 -2.77 9.56
CA MET A 78 -21.37 -4.16 9.95
C MET A 78 -21.46 -4.28 11.48
N SER A 79 -20.57 -3.64 12.21
CA SER A 79 -20.57 -3.63 13.67
C SER A 79 -21.84 -3.00 14.25
N LYS A 80 -22.36 -1.97 13.61
CA LYS A 80 -23.56 -1.24 14.05
C LYS A 80 -24.85 -2.04 13.84
N LEU A 81 -24.84 -3.01 12.94
CA LEU A 81 -26.01 -3.86 12.70
C LEU A 81 -26.23 -4.92 13.78
N GLN A 82 -25.44 -4.92 14.82
CA GLN A 82 -25.53 -5.85 15.93
C GLN A 82 -25.60 -7.31 15.49
N PRO A 83 -24.44 -7.90 15.15
CA PRO A 83 -24.41 -9.27 14.67
C PRO A 83 -24.98 -10.24 15.69
N ASN A 84 -25.96 -11.04 15.25
CA ASN A 84 -26.60 -12.07 16.07
C ASN A 84 -25.92 -13.42 15.81
N GLY A 85 -25.42 -14.00 16.89
CA GLY A 85 -24.85 -15.33 16.83
C GLY A 85 -23.35 -15.37 16.58
N ALA A 86 -22.77 -16.51 16.87
CA ALA A 86 -21.33 -16.72 16.82
C ALA A 86 -20.76 -16.59 15.40
N ALA A 87 -21.53 -17.06 14.41
CA ALA A 87 -21.09 -17.03 13.01
C ALA A 87 -20.90 -15.61 12.49
N MET A 88 -21.85 -14.70 12.79
CA MET A 88 -21.76 -13.29 12.37
C MET A 88 -20.63 -12.57 13.10
N LEU A 89 -20.48 -12.82 14.39
CA LEU A 89 -19.38 -12.25 15.18
C LEU A 89 -18.02 -12.72 14.64
N HIS A 90 -17.91 -13.98 14.28
CA HIS A 90 -16.69 -14.54 13.72
C HIS A 90 -16.36 -13.93 12.36
N THR A 91 -17.36 -13.78 11.50
CA THR A 91 -17.22 -13.13 10.20
C THR A 91 -16.76 -11.67 10.36
N MET A 92 -17.38 -10.95 11.27
CA MET A 92 -17.01 -9.55 11.56
C MET A 92 -15.57 -9.44 12.05
N GLN A 93 -15.18 -10.33 12.96
CA GLN A 93 -13.83 -10.36 13.47
C GLN A 93 -12.81 -10.66 12.37
N ARG A 94 -13.16 -11.59 11.48
CA ARG A 94 -12.33 -11.92 10.32
C ARG A 94 -12.10 -10.71 9.42
N HIS A 95 -13.15 -9.96 9.10
CA HIS A 95 -13.01 -8.76 8.27
C HIS A 95 -12.15 -7.69 8.93
N LYS A 96 -12.24 -7.55 10.26
CA LYS A 96 -11.38 -6.63 11.02
C LYS A 96 -9.92 -7.08 10.99
N ASP A 97 -9.68 -8.37 11.14
CA ASP A 97 -8.33 -8.94 11.11
C ASP A 97 -7.69 -8.80 9.72
N ILE A 98 -8.47 -9.03 8.66
CA ILE A 98 -8.01 -8.83 7.28
C ILE A 98 -7.61 -7.39 7.05
N LEU A 99 -8.43 -6.44 7.48
CA LEU A 99 -8.12 -5.02 7.37
C LEU A 99 -6.82 -4.66 8.09
N LYS A 100 -6.64 -5.19 9.29
CA LYS A 100 -5.43 -4.98 10.08
C LYS A 100 -4.20 -5.51 9.35
N ASP A 101 -4.30 -6.71 8.78
CA ASP A 101 -3.21 -7.32 8.01
C ASP A 101 -2.86 -6.50 6.78
N TYR A 102 -3.85 -5.99 6.07
CA TYR A 102 -3.65 -5.13 4.91
C TYR A 102 -2.95 -3.82 5.28
N LYS A 103 -3.34 -3.21 6.41
CA LYS A 103 -2.68 -2.00 6.91
C LYS A 103 -1.20 -2.24 7.24
N LEU A 104 -0.92 -3.37 7.87
CA LEU A 104 0.46 -3.75 8.22
C LEU A 104 1.29 -3.97 6.95
N GLU A 105 0.75 -4.69 5.98
CA GLU A 105 1.42 -4.95 4.71
C GLU A 105 1.65 -3.65 3.94
N PHE A 106 0.65 -2.79 3.87
CA PHE A 106 0.74 -1.49 3.23
C PHE A 106 1.86 -0.63 3.83
N ASN A 107 1.89 -0.54 5.15
CA ASN A 107 2.92 0.24 5.85
C ASN A 107 4.32 -0.34 5.64
N LYS A 108 4.42 -1.66 5.61
CA LYS A 108 5.68 -2.34 5.35
C LYS A 108 6.22 -2.00 3.95
N ILE A 109 5.37 -2.04 2.94
CA ILE A 109 5.76 -1.71 1.56
C ILE A 109 6.19 -0.24 1.47
N ARG A 110 5.42 0.66 2.08
CA ARG A 110 5.77 2.10 2.10
C ARG A 110 7.10 2.35 2.77
N ASN A 111 7.34 1.73 3.92
CA ASN A 111 8.58 1.91 4.67
C ASN A 111 9.78 1.34 3.90
N ASN A 112 9.60 0.21 3.24
CA ASN A 112 10.65 -0.38 2.41
C ASN A 112 11.00 0.50 1.21
N PHE A 113 10.00 1.09 0.58
CA PHE A 113 10.21 2.01 -0.54
C PHE A 113 10.94 3.28 -0.07
N ALA A 114 10.51 3.87 1.04
CA ALA A 114 11.14 5.06 1.60
C ALA A 114 12.60 4.80 2.00
N ALA A 115 12.86 3.65 2.63
CA ALA A 115 14.23 3.27 3.02
C ALA A 115 15.14 3.07 1.79
N ARG A 116 14.60 2.49 0.72
CA ARG A 116 15.34 2.31 -0.53
C ARG A 116 15.65 3.64 -1.18
N ARG A 117 14.67 4.53 -1.24
CA ARG A 117 14.82 5.88 -1.77
C ARG A 117 15.90 6.66 -1.02
N ASP A 118 15.88 6.59 0.31
CA ASP A 118 16.87 7.27 1.15
C ASP A 118 18.27 6.72 0.88
N ARG A 119 18.40 5.40 0.70
CA ARG A 119 19.68 4.78 0.34
C ARG A 119 20.18 5.22 -1.03
N GLU A 120 19.28 5.30 -2.01
CA GLU A 120 19.62 5.75 -3.37
C GLU A 120 20.07 7.20 -3.38
N ASP A 121 19.37 8.07 -2.63
CA ASP A 121 19.73 9.47 -2.47
C ASP A 121 21.10 9.61 -1.82
N LEU A 122 21.36 8.83 -0.79
CA LEU A 122 22.64 8.82 -0.10
C LEU A 122 23.77 8.34 -1.01
N LEU A 123 23.55 7.27 -1.75
CA LEU A 123 24.52 6.75 -2.72
C LEU A 123 24.77 7.75 -3.86
N GLY A 124 23.74 8.41 -4.33
CA GLY A 124 23.87 9.48 -5.35
C GLY A 124 24.72 10.64 -4.84
N SER A 125 24.48 11.05 -3.60
CA SER A 125 25.26 12.12 -2.95
C SER A 125 26.73 11.74 -2.79
N VAL A 126 26.99 10.49 -2.33
CA VAL A 126 28.36 9.98 -2.18
C VAL A 126 29.06 9.91 -3.53
N ARG A 127 28.40 9.40 -4.56
CA ARG A 127 28.95 9.36 -5.92
C ARG A 127 29.31 10.74 -6.44
N LYS A 128 28.44 11.72 -6.19
CA LYS A 128 28.67 13.10 -6.59
C LYS A 128 29.90 13.70 -5.90
N GLU A 129 30.08 13.43 -4.61
CA GLU A 129 31.26 13.85 -3.87
C GLU A 129 32.55 13.20 -4.40
N ILE A 130 32.49 11.91 -4.70
CA ILE A 130 33.62 11.17 -5.27
C ILE A 130 33.99 11.73 -6.64
N ASP A 131 32.99 12.01 -7.50
CA ASP A 131 33.22 12.58 -8.82
C ASP A 131 33.79 13.98 -8.72
N ASN A 132 33.31 14.82 -7.81
CA ASN A 132 33.86 16.14 -7.55
C ASN A 132 35.32 16.05 -7.06
N TYR A 133 35.62 15.12 -6.17
CA TYR A 133 36.97 14.89 -5.68
C TYR A 133 37.89 14.45 -6.80
N LYS A 134 37.48 13.53 -7.66
CA LYS A 134 38.25 13.07 -8.83
C LYS A 134 38.52 14.20 -9.82
N ASN A 135 37.52 15.06 -10.07
CA ASN A 135 37.66 16.20 -10.97
C ASN A 135 38.67 17.22 -10.42
N VAL A 136 38.59 17.54 -9.13
CA VAL A 136 39.54 18.44 -8.46
C VAL A 136 40.94 17.86 -8.47
N SER A 137 41.07 16.52 -8.17
CA SER A 137 42.33 15.82 -8.22
C SER A 137 42.92 15.79 -9.64
N GLY A 138 42.05 15.64 -10.65
CA GLY A 138 42.43 15.68 -12.07
C GLY A 138 42.91 17.03 -12.53
N LEU A 139 42.36 18.11 -11.98
CA LEU A 139 42.74 19.51 -12.31
C LEU A 139 44.09 19.92 -11.70
N ASN A 140 44.51 19.26 -10.62
CA ASN A 140 45.75 19.57 -9.91
C ASN A 140 46.96 18.75 -10.41
N ARG A 141 46.79 17.98 -11.45
CA ARG A 141 47.86 17.28 -12.14
C ARG A 141 48.37 18.12 -13.30
#